data_8f01be7c08912cce586673760fd3fd32
#
_entry.id   8f01be7c08912cce586673760fd3fd32
#
_cell.length_a   1.000
_cell.length_b   1.000
_cell.length_c   1.000
_cell.angle_alpha   90.00
_cell.angle_beta   90.00
_cell.angle_gamma   90.00
#
_symmetry.space_group_name_H-M   'P 1'
#
loop_
_entity.id
_entity.type
_entity.pdbx_description
1 polymer ?
#
loop_
_entity_poly.entity_id
_entity_poly.type
_entity_poly.pdbx_seq_one_letter_code
_entity_poly.pdbx_strand_id
1 'polypeptide(L)'
;MPITSLSQLDKDGTYSYSDYLKWQFGELVELIKGKIFPMSAPMSRHQQIIGNLHLIIGNYLKRQKCRVFVAPFDVRLPTYDANGELMPDTKTVVQPDICVICDPTKIDERGCNGVPDMIIEVLSPSTAKKDLNEKFNLYEEVGVSEYWIVFPEAKTVSVYLL
;
A
#
# COMPACT_ATOMS: atom_id res chain seq x y z
N MET A 1 -2.39 -18.18 21.53
CA MET A 1 -1.22 -18.68 20.79
C MET A 1 -0.89 -17.70 19.66
N PRO A 2 0.39 -17.53 19.32
CA PRO A 2 0.76 -16.68 18.18
C PRO A 2 0.25 -17.31 16.88
N ILE A 3 -0.19 -16.49 15.94
CA ILE A 3 -0.58 -16.92 14.60
C ILE A 3 0.70 -16.97 13.75
N THR A 4 1.09 -18.19 13.38
CA THR A 4 2.37 -18.49 12.72
C THR A 4 2.21 -18.91 11.26
N SER A 5 0.98 -19.00 10.77
CA SER A 5 0.65 -19.33 9.40
C SER A 5 -0.59 -18.58 8.94
N LEU A 6 -0.58 -18.13 7.70
CA LEU A 6 -1.74 -17.49 7.06
C LEU A 6 -2.98 -18.41 7.06
N SER A 7 -2.79 -19.72 7.00
CA SER A 7 -3.88 -20.71 7.04
C SER A 7 -4.65 -20.76 8.36
N GLN A 8 -4.10 -20.19 9.43
CA GLN A 8 -4.77 -20.10 10.74
C GLN A 8 -5.76 -18.92 10.83
N LEU A 9 -5.72 -18.02 9.85
CA LEU A 9 -6.64 -16.90 9.80
C LEU A 9 -7.96 -17.28 9.13
N ASP A 10 -9.05 -16.79 9.68
CA ASP A 10 -10.35 -16.92 9.06
C ASP A 10 -10.41 -16.00 7.82
N LYS A 11 -10.61 -16.58 6.63
CA LYS A 11 -10.69 -15.85 5.36
C LYS A 11 -11.87 -14.87 5.31
N ASP A 12 -12.93 -15.17 6.04
CA ASP A 12 -14.13 -14.33 6.13
C ASP A 12 -14.07 -13.35 7.32
N GLY A 13 -13.04 -13.50 8.16
CA GLY A 13 -12.79 -12.64 9.32
C GLY A 13 -12.57 -11.18 8.94
N THR A 14 -12.60 -10.33 9.95
CA THR A 14 -12.28 -8.90 9.83
C THR A 14 -11.20 -8.56 10.85
N TYR A 15 -10.12 -7.99 10.37
CA TYR A 15 -8.91 -7.74 11.14
C TYR A 15 -8.55 -6.27 11.19
N SER A 16 -7.83 -5.91 12.25
CA SER A 16 -7.28 -4.56 12.44
C SER A 16 -5.75 -4.57 12.35
N TYR A 17 -5.14 -3.38 12.40
CA TYR A 17 -3.69 -3.27 12.47
C TYR A 17 -3.14 -3.87 13.76
N SER A 18 -3.85 -3.76 14.88
CA SER A 18 -3.47 -4.41 16.13
C SER A 18 -3.45 -5.93 16.03
N ASP A 19 -4.30 -6.53 15.20
CA ASP A 19 -4.25 -7.97 14.89
C ASP A 19 -3.06 -8.29 14.00
N TYR A 20 -2.86 -7.51 12.93
CA TYR A 20 -1.73 -7.63 12.00
C TYR A 20 -0.38 -7.67 12.72
N LEU A 21 -0.19 -6.84 13.74
CA LEU A 21 1.05 -6.79 14.52
C LEU A 21 1.34 -8.04 15.35
N LYS A 22 0.33 -8.88 15.60
CA LYS A 22 0.48 -10.13 16.37
C LYS A 22 0.87 -11.32 15.50
N TRP A 23 0.76 -11.19 14.17
CA TRP A 23 1.06 -12.28 13.25
C TRP A 23 2.57 -12.50 13.14
N GLN A 24 2.97 -13.77 13.11
CA GLN A 24 4.37 -14.21 13.11
C GLN A 24 4.67 -15.16 11.93
N PHE A 25 4.05 -14.93 10.80
CA PHE A 25 4.33 -15.67 9.57
C PHE A 25 5.15 -14.81 8.59
N GLY A 26 5.85 -15.48 7.66
CA GLY A 26 6.75 -14.82 6.74
C GLY A 26 6.09 -14.28 5.48
N GLU A 27 4.84 -14.64 5.22
CA GLU A 27 4.10 -14.18 4.05
C GLU A 27 3.73 -12.70 4.22
N LEU A 28 3.94 -11.92 3.15
CA LEU A 28 3.48 -10.54 3.12
C LEU A 28 1.98 -10.50 2.80
N VAL A 29 1.25 -9.71 3.55
CA VAL A 29 -0.18 -9.51 3.37
C VAL A 29 -0.54 -8.03 3.46
N GLU A 30 -1.59 -7.64 2.78
CA GLU A 30 -2.25 -6.35 2.94
C GLU A 30 -3.59 -6.54 3.65
N LEU A 31 -4.05 -5.52 4.36
CA LEU A 31 -5.41 -5.41 4.87
C LEU A 31 -6.14 -4.31 4.12
N ILE A 32 -7.27 -4.62 3.53
CA ILE A 32 -8.16 -3.61 2.93
C ILE A 32 -9.54 -3.75 3.57
N LYS A 33 -9.93 -2.74 4.32
CA LYS A 33 -11.20 -2.72 5.07
C LYS A 33 -11.37 -3.98 5.95
N GLY A 34 -10.27 -4.42 6.55
CA GLY A 34 -10.21 -5.60 7.43
C GLY A 34 -10.10 -6.94 6.74
N LYS A 35 -10.10 -6.99 5.42
CA LYS A 35 -9.93 -8.23 4.66
C LYS A 35 -8.47 -8.44 4.27
N ILE A 36 -8.03 -9.69 4.30
CA ILE A 36 -6.65 -10.09 4.04
C ILE A 36 -6.44 -10.33 2.55
N PHE A 37 -5.40 -9.74 2.01
CA PHE A 37 -4.93 -9.95 0.64
C PHE A 37 -3.48 -10.43 0.67
N PRO A 38 -3.21 -11.72 0.42
CA PRO A 38 -1.84 -12.22 0.32
C PRO A 38 -1.11 -11.56 -0.85
N MET A 39 0.15 -11.22 -0.64
CA MET A 39 1.02 -10.69 -1.67
C MET A 39 1.84 -11.83 -2.30
N SER A 40 2.00 -11.78 -3.62
CA SER A 40 2.88 -12.70 -4.36
C SER A 40 4.28 -12.12 -4.52
N ALA A 41 5.26 -13.02 -4.68
CA ALA A 41 6.63 -12.60 -4.99
C ALA A 41 6.68 -11.85 -6.33
N PRO A 42 7.36 -10.70 -6.41
CA PRO A 42 7.45 -9.92 -7.64
C PRO A 42 8.32 -10.62 -8.69
N MET A 43 7.97 -10.43 -9.95
CA MET A 43 8.79 -10.86 -11.08
C MET A 43 9.94 -9.86 -11.31
N SER A 44 11.02 -10.30 -11.96
CA SER A 44 12.21 -9.47 -12.23
C SER A 44 11.88 -8.17 -13.00
N ARG A 45 10.98 -8.25 -13.99
CA ARG A 45 10.52 -7.07 -14.74
C ARG A 45 9.80 -6.05 -13.84
N HIS A 46 8.96 -6.51 -12.95
CA HIS A 46 8.27 -5.68 -11.96
C HIS A 46 9.29 -4.95 -11.07
N GLN A 47 10.25 -5.69 -10.53
CA GLN A 47 11.34 -5.14 -9.70
C GLN A 47 12.18 -4.11 -10.45
N GLN A 48 12.50 -4.35 -11.72
CA GLN A 48 13.27 -3.43 -12.53
C GLN A 48 12.54 -2.11 -12.78
N ILE A 49 11.24 -2.16 -13.03
CA ILE A 49 10.40 -0.97 -13.21
C ILE A 49 10.36 -0.16 -11.91
N ILE A 50 10.13 -0.80 -10.77
CA ILE A 50 10.14 -0.14 -9.46
C ILE A 50 11.50 0.52 -9.20
N GLY A 51 12.58 -0.19 -9.44
CA GLY A 51 13.95 0.33 -9.27
C GLY A 51 14.21 1.58 -10.10
N ASN A 52 13.83 1.56 -11.38
CA ASN A 52 13.99 2.70 -12.28
C ASN A 52 13.14 3.90 -11.85
N LEU A 53 11.87 3.69 -11.51
CA LEU A 53 10.99 4.74 -11.02
C LEU A 53 11.48 5.32 -9.68
N HIS A 54 11.90 4.47 -8.76
CA HIS A 54 12.46 4.89 -7.48
C HIS A 54 13.70 5.79 -7.68
N LEU A 55 14.59 5.41 -8.58
CA LEU A 55 15.79 6.20 -8.89
C LEU A 55 15.44 7.57 -9.46
N ILE A 56 14.52 7.62 -10.42
CA ILE A 56 14.08 8.88 -11.06
C ILE A 56 13.41 9.80 -10.03
N ILE A 57 12.43 9.28 -9.30
CA ILE A 57 11.67 10.04 -8.30
C ILE A 57 12.57 10.45 -7.14
N GLY A 58 13.40 9.54 -6.64
CA GLY A 58 14.34 9.82 -5.56
C GLY A 58 15.34 10.91 -5.90
N ASN A 59 15.89 10.90 -7.11
CA ASN A 59 16.77 11.96 -7.58
C ASN A 59 16.05 13.31 -7.70
N TYR A 60 14.82 13.33 -8.20
CA TYR A 60 14.00 14.53 -8.28
C TYR A 60 13.71 15.10 -6.89
N LEU A 61 13.40 14.25 -5.91
CA LEU A 61 13.03 14.65 -4.56
C LEU A 61 14.23 14.95 -3.63
N LYS A 62 15.46 14.68 -4.07
CA LYS A 62 16.67 14.71 -3.22
C LYS A 62 16.86 16.00 -2.44
N ARG A 63 16.43 17.14 -2.97
CA ARG A 63 16.54 18.46 -2.34
C ARG A 63 15.18 19.03 -1.89
N GLN A 64 14.18 18.19 -1.82
CA GLN A 64 12.82 18.58 -1.42
C GLN A 64 12.45 17.95 -0.08
N LYS A 65 11.35 18.41 0.49
CA LYS A 65 10.85 17.88 1.76
C LYS A 65 10.24 16.49 1.67
N CYS A 66 9.75 16.14 0.47
CA CYS A 66 9.08 14.86 0.25
C CYS A 66 10.07 13.68 0.25
N ARG A 67 9.61 12.53 0.69
CA ARG A 67 10.38 11.28 0.74
C ARG A 67 9.69 10.22 -0.11
N VAL A 68 10.49 9.40 -0.80
CA VAL A 68 10.00 8.25 -1.57
C VAL A 68 10.35 6.94 -0.86
N PHE A 69 9.38 6.03 -0.78
CA PHE A 69 9.54 4.71 -0.19
C PHE A 69 9.09 3.64 -1.18
N VAL A 70 9.69 2.45 -1.08
CA VAL A 70 9.37 1.28 -1.89
C VAL A 70 8.92 0.11 -1.01
N ALA A 71 8.08 -0.77 -1.55
CA ALA A 71 7.65 -1.96 -0.85
C ALA A 71 8.86 -2.87 -0.49
N PRO A 72 8.81 -3.63 0.64
CA PRO A 72 7.73 -3.63 1.62
C PRO A 72 7.77 -2.40 2.54
N PHE A 73 6.69 -1.67 2.62
CA PHE A 73 6.56 -0.48 3.46
C PHE A 73 5.09 -0.31 3.84
N ASP A 74 4.78 -0.46 5.12
CA ASP A 74 3.41 -0.42 5.61
C ASP A 74 2.84 1.01 5.54
N VAL A 75 1.72 1.15 4.84
CA VAL A 75 0.93 2.38 4.82
C VAL A 75 -0.40 2.11 5.50
N ARG A 76 -0.57 2.69 6.69
CA ARG A 76 -1.78 2.59 7.50
C ARG A 76 -2.73 3.72 7.10
N LEU A 77 -3.73 3.38 6.31
CA LEU A 77 -4.73 4.35 5.85
C LEU A 77 -5.84 4.52 6.90
N PRO A 78 -6.42 5.72 7.01
CA PRO A 78 -7.50 5.94 7.96
C PRO A 78 -8.71 5.04 7.66
N THR A 79 -9.33 4.53 8.70
CA THR A 79 -10.60 3.80 8.62
C THR A 79 -11.64 4.56 9.45
N TYR A 80 -12.83 4.72 8.89
CA TYR A 80 -13.94 5.40 9.54
C TYR A 80 -15.03 4.39 9.90
N ASP A 81 -15.71 4.64 11.00
CA ASP A 81 -16.86 3.83 11.42
C ASP A 81 -18.14 4.20 10.62
N ALA A 82 -19.25 3.54 10.97
CA ALA A 82 -20.54 3.78 10.31
C ALA A 82 -21.09 5.21 10.50
N ASN A 83 -20.59 5.94 11.51
CA ASN A 83 -20.95 7.33 11.78
C ASN A 83 -19.99 8.33 11.10
N GLY A 84 -18.96 7.84 10.39
CA GLY A 84 -17.93 8.66 9.77
C GLY A 84 -16.86 9.16 10.74
N GLU A 85 -16.75 8.56 11.93
CA GLU A 85 -15.71 8.90 12.90
C GLU A 85 -14.44 8.06 12.68
N LEU A 86 -13.29 8.70 12.83
CA LEU A 86 -11.99 8.04 12.67
C LEU A 86 -11.80 6.95 13.74
N MET A 87 -11.56 5.75 13.29
CA MET A 87 -11.24 4.63 14.17
C MET A 87 -9.78 4.72 14.67
N PRO A 88 -9.51 4.51 15.97
CA PRO A 88 -8.16 4.58 16.53
C PRO A 88 -7.27 3.42 16.05
N ASP A 89 -7.85 2.30 15.68
CA ASP A 89 -7.16 1.12 15.16
C ASP A 89 -7.62 0.85 13.72
N THR A 90 -6.79 1.22 12.76
CA THR A 90 -7.16 1.09 11.35
C THR A 90 -7.36 -0.37 10.95
N LYS A 91 -8.25 -0.57 9.99
CA LYS A 91 -8.48 -1.86 9.32
C LYS A 91 -7.88 -1.91 7.90
N THR A 92 -7.04 -0.92 7.57
CA THR A 92 -6.44 -0.85 6.23
C THR A 92 -4.95 -0.57 6.33
N VAL A 93 -4.18 -1.56 5.90
CA VAL A 93 -2.71 -1.50 5.79
C VAL A 93 -2.34 -2.02 4.41
N VAL A 94 -1.79 -1.15 3.58
CA VAL A 94 -1.34 -1.50 2.23
C VAL A 94 0.17 -1.35 2.12
N GLN A 95 0.76 -2.07 1.17
CA GLN A 95 2.19 -1.98 0.83
C GLN A 95 2.33 -1.59 -0.64
N PRO A 96 2.14 -0.30 -0.98
CA PRO A 96 2.26 0.15 -2.35
C PRO A 96 3.67 -0.08 -2.88
N ASP A 97 3.78 -0.36 -4.17
CA ASP A 97 5.09 -0.55 -4.81
C ASP A 97 6.00 0.66 -4.60
N ILE A 98 5.45 1.86 -4.77
CA ILE A 98 6.14 3.12 -4.45
C ILE A 98 5.12 4.09 -3.83
N CYS A 99 5.55 4.83 -2.81
CA CYS A 99 4.77 5.97 -2.33
C CYS A 99 5.66 7.17 -2.02
N VAL A 100 5.09 8.35 -2.12
CA VAL A 100 5.73 9.63 -1.78
C VAL A 100 4.97 10.28 -0.64
N ILE A 101 5.71 10.72 0.38
CA ILE A 101 5.16 11.33 1.58
C ILE A 101 5.87 12.66 1.81
N CYS A 102 5.11 13.75 1.85
CA CYS A 102 5.62 15.11 2.00
C CYS A 102 5.50 15.64 3.44
N ASP A 103 4.65 15.03 4.25
CA ASP A 103 4.51 15.33 5.68
C ASP A 103 5.32 14.33 6.51
N PRO A 104 6.49 14.74 7.08
CA PRO A 104 7.34 13.84 7.84
C PRO A 104 6.68 13.33 9.13
N THR A 105 5.64 13.99 9.64
CA THR A 105 4.93 13.55 10.85
C THR A 105 4.15 12.26 10.64
N LYS A 106 3.86 11.90 9.39
CA LYS A 106 3.21 10.63 9.02
C LYS A 106 4.19 9.43 9.02
N ILE A 107 5.48 9.68 9.06
CA ILE A 107 6.52 8.62 8.96
C ILE A 107 6.98 8.23 10.36
N ASP A 108 6.92 6.94 10.67
CA ASP A 108 7.45 6.35 11.89
C ASP A 108 8.30 5.11 11.61
N GLU A 109 8.78 4.41 12.65
CA GLU A 109 9.62 3.22 12.51
C GLU A 109 8.93 2.05 11.79
N ARG A 110 7.60 2.05 11.74
CA ARG A 110 6.79 0.98 11.13
C ARG A 110 6.30 1.32 9.73
N GLY A 111 6.54 2.52 9.24
CA GLY A 111 6.11 2.97 7.92
C GLY A 111 5.37 4.30 7.94
N CYS A 112 4.26 4.40 7.21
CA CYS A 112 3.43 5.59 7.14
C CYS A 112 2.16 5.40 7.98
N ASN A 113 1.86 6.37 8.83
CA ASN A 113 0.58 6.48 9.52
C ASN A 113 -0.19 7.67 8.97
N GLY A 114 -0.98 7.43 7.96
CA GLY A 114 -1.75 8.44 7.25
C GLY A 114 -1.75 8.22 5.74
N VAL A 115 -2.24 9.20 5.00
CA VAL A 115 -2.39 9.13 3.56
C VAL A 115 -1.13 9.68 2.88
N PRO A 116 -0.45 8.89 2.03
CA PRO A 116 0.62 9.39 1.17
C PRO A 116 0.11 10.43 0.17
N ASP A 117 1.00 11.31 -0.29
CA ASP A 117 0.68 12.31 -1.32
C ASP A 117 0.56 11.68 -2.71
N MET A 118 1.36 10.64 -2.96
CA MET A 118 1.37 9.92 -4.23
C MET A 118 1.61 8.43 -4.00
N ILE A 119 0.92 7.61 -4.78
CA ILE A 119 1.11 6.15 -4.81
C ILE A 119 1.30 5.69 -6.24
N ILE A 120 2.20 4.73 -6.44
CA ILE A 120 2.43 4.06 -7.72
C ILE A 120 2.30 2.56 -7.50
N GLU A 121 1.47 1.92 -8.31
CA GLU A 121 1.35 0.46 -8.39
C GLU A 121 1.79 -0.02 -9.78
N VAL A 122 2.67 -0.99 -9.82
CA VAL A 122 3.11 -1.64 -11.05
C VAL A 122 2.34 -2.94 -11.20
N LEU A 123 1.48 -3.02 -12.20
CA LEU A 123 0.60 -4.18 -12.37
C LEU A 123 1.37 -5.46 -12.67
N SER A 124 0.90 -6.54 -12.07
CA SER A 124 1.23 -7.91 -12.43
C SER A 124 -0.06 -8.67 -12.72
N PRO A 125 -0.02 -9.83 -13.40
CA PRO A 125 -1.23 -10.63 -13.64
C PRO A 125 -1.99 -11.00 -12.37
N SER A 126 -1.28 -11.18 -11.25
CA SER A 126 -1.88 -11.53 -9.95
C SER A 126 -2.50 -10.35 -9.20
N THR A 127 -2.08 -9.11 -9.46
CA THR A 127 -2.53 -7.92 -8.71
C THR A 127 -3.46 -7.00 -9.50
N ALA A 128 -3.52 -7.15 -10.83
CA ALA A 128 -4.21 -6.21 -11.72
C ALA A 128 -5.66 -5.92 -11.30
N LYS A 129 -6.43 -6.95 -10.94
CA LYS A 129 -7.83 -6.75 -10.52
C LYS A 129 -7.93 -5.94 -9.24
N LYS A 130 -7.09 -6.24 -8.25
CA LYS A 130 -7.05 -5.53 -6.97
C LYS A 130 -6.62 -4.07 -7.15
N ASP A 131 -5.55 -3.83 -7.92
CA ASP A 131 -5.00 -2.51 -8.13
C ASP A 131 -5.94 -1.61 -8.96
N LEU A 132 -6.64 -2.18 -9.95
CA LEU A 132 -7.55 -1.43 -10.80
C LEU A 132 -8.92 -1.13 -10.16
N ASN A 133 -9.36 -1.91 -9.21
CA ASN A 133 -10.69 -1.78 -8.61
C ASN A 133 -10.61 -1.40 -7.13
N GLU A 134 -10.10 -2.31 -6.30
CA GLU A 134 -10.18 -2.14 -4.85
C GLU A 134 -9.26 -1.04 -4.34
N LYS A 135 -8.01 -1.03 -4.79
CA LYS A 135 -7.06 0.01 -4.40
C LYS A 135 -7.40 1.36 -5.01
N PHE A 136 -7.86 1.41 -6.25
CA PHE A 136 -8.26 2.67 -6.87
C PHE A 136 -9.35 3.36 -6.03
N ASN A 137 -10.44 2.64 -5.73
CA ASN A 137 -11.53 3.18 -4.92
C ASN A 137 -11.06 3.55 -3.50
N LEU A 138 -10.20 2.73 -2.91
CA LEU A 138 -9.63 2.98 -1.60
C LEU A 138 -8.82 4.29 -1.58
N TYR A 139 -7.92 4.47 -2.54
CA TYR A 139 -7.04 5.64 -2.60
C TYR A 139 -7.82 6.93 -2.89
N GLU A 140 -8.85 6.86 -3.72
CA GLU A 140 -9.77 7.96 -3.93
C GLU A 140 -10.53 8.31 -2.65
N GLU A 141 -11.10 7.31 -1.97
CA GLU A 141 -11.87 7.47 -0.73
C GLU A 141 -11.07 8.13 0.40
N VAL A 142 -9.81 7.75 0.58
CA VAL A 142 -8.95 8.29 1.65
C VAL A 142 -8.25 9.59 1.27
N GLY A 143 -8.33 10.03 0.02
CA GLY A 143 -7.79 11.30 -0.44
C GLY A 143 -6.31 11.28 -0.81
N VAL A 144 -5.80 10.19 -1.40
CA VAL A 144 -4.51 10.18 -2.08
C VAL A 144 -4.59 11.18 -3.24
N SER A 145 -3.65 12.14 -3.31
CA SER A 145 -3.75 13.21 -4.32
C SER A 145 -3.42 12.73 -5.73
N GLU A 146 -2.48 11.80 -5.87
CA GLU A 146 -2.00 11.32 -7.15
C GLU A 146 -1.76 9.81 -7.12
N TYR A 147 -2.37 9.10 -8.06
CA TYR A 147 -2.25 7.64 -8.18
C TYR A 147 -1.81 7.24 -9.59
N TRP A 148 -0.67 6.57 -9.69
CA TRP A 148 -0.13 6.06 -10.95
C TRP A 148 -0.32 4.55 -11.02
N ILE A 149 -0.80 4.09 -12.16
CA ILE A 149 -0.88 2.67 -12.51
C ILE A 149 0.02 2.42 -13.69
N VAL A 150 1.06 1.62 -13.48
CA VAL A 150 2.00 1.22 -14.53
C VAL A 150 1.57 -0.10 -15.14
N PHE A 151 1.43 -0.12 -16.45
CA PHE A 151 1.06 -1.29 -17.25
C PHE A 151 2.31 -1.81 -17.99
N PRO A 152 3.05 -2.81 -17.44
CA PRO A 152 4.30 -3.28 -18.04
C PRO A 152 4.14 -3.85 -19.45
N GLU A 153 3.05 -4.59 -19.70
CA GLU A 153 2.80 -5.19 -21.00
C GLU A 153 2.51 -4.14 -22.09
N ALA A 154 1.69 -3.15 -21.75
CA ALA A 154 1.35 -2.06 -22.65
C ALA A 154 2.43 -0.97 -22.71
N LYS A 155 3.43 -1.01 -21.83
CA LYS A 155 4.48 0.02 -21.67
C LYS A 155 3.89 1.42 -21.49
N THR A 156 2.83 1.52 -20.69
CA THR A 156 2.11 2.77 -20.43
C THR A 156 1.98 3.02 -18.94
N VAL A 157 1.76 4.28 -18.61
CA VAL A 157 1.43 4.74 -17.24
C VAL A 157 0.16 5.55 -17.33
N SER A 158 -0.83 5.20 -16.50
CA SER A 158 -2.01 6.02 -16.27
C SER A 158 -1.82 6.84 -15.00
N VAL A 159 -1.99 8.14 -15.10
CA VAL A 159 -1.89 9.09 -13.99
C VAL A 159 -3.28 9.59 -13.64
N TYR A 160 -3.67 9.39 -12.39
CA TYR A 160 -4.96 9.85 -11.85
C TYR A 160 -4.70 10.92 -10.79
N LEU A 161 -5.35 12.05 -10.94
CA LEU A 161 -5.49 13.08 -9.90
C LEU A 161 -6.81 12.82 -9.20
N LEU A 162 -6.75 12.39 -7.96
CA LEU A 162 -7.92 11.95 -7.19
C LEU A 162 -8.50 13.06 -6.29
#